data_9530450447d98fee8c5af6c8c2432fb0
#
_entry.id   9530450447d98fee8c5af6c8c2432fb0
#
_cell.length_a   1.000
_cell.length_b   1.000
_cell.length_c   1.000
_cell.angle_alpha   90.00
_cell.angle_beta   90.00
_cell.angle_gamma   90.00
#
_symmetry.space_group_name_H-M   'P 1'
#
loop_
_entity.id
_entity.type
_entity.pdbx_description
1 polymer ?
#
loop_
_entity_poly.entity_id
_entity_poly.type
_entity_poly.pdbx_seq_one_letter_code
_entity_poly.pdbx_strand_id
1 'polypeptide(L)'
;MKSKMGQKKQIFYGKAASSGQSIGAIDLIQKRLPSSRHIRKKNAPPVQETLLENAIDQAVNDLTQLIQTSDKLGAQILQLQLLLLKDPELTNPIYAQIRQGESAITSWENTLNFHIEDYVRASDKLFQSRANDFVDIRNRVLRYLKQEVRSPAEQSNENNLIFIAEDIMPSQFLELDWSRYVGIAIVKGS
;
A
#
# COMPACT_ATOMS: atom_id res chain seq x y z
N MET A 1 -27.38 -2.98 36.63
CA MET A 1 -27.85 -3.80 35.50
C MET A 1 -27.10 -3.35 34.24
N LYS A 2 -26.08 -4.10 33.77
CA LYS A 2 -25.41 -3.81 32.51
C LYS A 2 -26.23 -4.45 31.39
N SER A 3 -26.78 -3.63 30.51
CA SER A 3 -27.49 -4.04 29.32
C SER A 3 -26.56 -4.90 28.43
N LYS A 4 -26.92 -6.16 28.20
CA LYS A 4 -26.30 -6.98 27.18
C LYS A 4 -26.71 -6.41 25.81
N MET A 5 -25.86 -5.61 25.19
CA MET A 5 -25.97 -5.29 23.78
C MET A 5 -25.90 -6.62 23.01
N GLY A 6 -27.03 -7.02 22.45
CA GLY A 6 -27.11 -8.21 21.60
C GLY A 6 -26.18 -8.04 20.40
N GLN A 7 -25.18 -8.90 20.29
CA GLN A 7 -24.32 -8.96 19.12
C GLN A 7 -25.19 -9.36 17.90
N LYS A 8 -25.36 -8.42 16.97
CA LYS A 8 -26.05 -8.72 15.69
C LYS A 8 -25.15 -9.64 14.86
N LYS A 9 -25.59 -10.86 14.61
CA LYS A 9 -24.95 -11.77 13.67
C LYS A 9 -25.16 -11.23 12.26
N GLN A 10 -24.07 -11.05 11.50
CA GLN A 10 -24.09 -10.73 10.08
C GLN A 10 -23.52 -11.92 9.30
N ILE A 11 -24.12 -12.23 8.15
CA ILE A 11 -23.71 -13.33 7.27
C ILE A 11 -23.40 -12.73 5.91
N PHE A 12 -22.20 -13.01 5.41
CA PHE A 12 -21.75 -12.63 4.08
C PHE A 12 -21.52 -13.91 3.27
N TYR A 13 -21.86 -13.87 1.98
CA TYR A 13 -21.66 -14.98 1.05
C TYR A 13 -20.57 -14.61 0.05
N GLY A 14 -19.74 -15.57 -0.33
CA GLY A 14 -18.64 -15.37 -1.26
C GLY A 14 -18.23 -16.65 -1.96
N LYS A 15 -17.24 -16.52 -2.86
CA LYS A 15 -16.63 -17.66 -3.55
C LYS A 15 -15.43 -18.13 -2.71
N ALA A 16 -15.41 -19.41 -2.35
CA ALA A 16 -14.29 -20.01 -1.64
C ALA A 16 -13.09 -20.17 -2.59
N ALA A 17 -11.94 -19.62 -2.20
CA ALA A 17 -10.66 -19.80 -2.90
C ALA A 17 -9.90 -21.04 -2.40
N SER A 18 -10.13 -21.43 -1.15
CA SER A 18 -9.60 -22.66 -0.55
C SER A 18 -10.67 -23.32 0.32
N SER A 19 -10.54 -24.62 0.55
CA SER A 19 -11.38 -25.36 1.50
C SER A 19 -10.93 -25.10 2.93
N GLY A 20 -11.86 -25.11 3.88
CA GLY A 20 -11.55 -25.00 5.30
C GLY A 20 -12.59 -24.18 6.07
N GLN A 21 -12.42 -24.16 7.39
CA GLN A 21 -13.18 -23.31 8.30
C GLN A 21 -12.22 -22.70 9.31
N SER A 22 -12.37 -21.40 9.59
CA SER A 22 -11.55 -20.69 10.55
C SER A 22 -12.39 -19.79 11.43
N ILE A 23 -11.95 -19.59 12.66
CA ILE A 23 -12.52 -18.64 13.61
C ILE A 23 -11.40 -17.74 14.11
N GLY A 24 -11.59 -16.44 14.05
CA GLY A 24 -10.58 -15.47 14.48
C GLY A 24 -11.15 -14.08 14.68
N ALA A 25 -10.34 -13.19 15.23
CA ALA A 25 -10.64 -11.77 15.31
C ALA A 25 -10.51 -11.12 13.92
N ILE A 26 -11.32 -10.11 13.65
CA ILE A 26 -11.31 -9.41 12.37
C ILE A 26 -10.21 -8.36 12.35
N ASP A 27 -9.29 -8.46 11.38
CA ASP A 27 -8.39 -7.38 10.97
C ASP A 27 -8.94 -6.75 9.68
N LEU A 28 -9.64 -5.64 9.83
CA LEU A 28 -10.28 -4.94 8.73
C LEU A 28 -9.37 -3.84 8.18
N ILE A 29 -8.82 -4.09 7.00
CA ILE A 29 -8.05 -3.08 6.27
C ILE A 29 -9.01 -2.18 5.50
N GLN A 30 -9.35 -1.06 6.10
CA GLN A 30 -10.10 -0.01 5.39
C GLN A 30 -9.13 0.83 4.57
N LYS A 31 -9.49 1.14 3.31
CA LYS A 31 -8.86 2.26 2.61
C LYS A 31 -9.03 3.51 3.48
N ARG A 32 -7.97 3.87 4.20
CA ARG A 32 -7.97 5.15 4.91
C ARG A 32 -8.13 6.24 3.86
N LEU A 33 -9.29 6.88 3.86
CA LEU A 33 -9.42 8.15 3.14
C LEU A 33 -8.30 9.04 3.68
N PRO A 34 -7.52 9.67 2.81
CA PRO A 34 -6.47 10.57 3.25
C PRO A 34 -7.10 11.57 4.21
N SER A 35 -6.67 11.54 5.47
CA SER A 35 -7.11 12.56 6.42
C SER A 35 -6.56 13.89 5.89
N SER A 36 -7.46 14.77 5.49
CA SER A 36 -7.17 16.09 4.89
C SER A 36 -6.47 17.08 5.85
N ARG A 37 -5.90 16.60 6.96
CA ARG A 37 -5.09 17.38 7.89
C ARG A 37 -3.61 17.40 7.56
N HIS A 38 -3.25 17.43 6.28
CA HIS A 38 -1.91 17.85 5.93
C HIS A 38 -1.87 19.37 6.05
N ILE A 39 -1.48 19.84 7.23
CA ILE A 39 -1.01 21.20 7.42
C ILE A 39 0.10 21.38 6.38
N ARG A 40 -0.23 22.13 5.33
CA ARG A 40 0.73 22.59 4.34
C ARG A 40 1.70 23.55 5.03
N LYS A 41 2.62 23.03 5.82
CA LYS A 41 3.83 23.77 6.10
C LYS A 41 4.54 23.87 4.76
N LYS A 42 4.58 25.05 4.22
CA LYS A 42 5.33 25.41 3.02
C LYS A 42 6.82 25.37 3.40
N ASN A 43 7.35 24.14 3.56
CA ASN A 43 8.77 23.96 3.81
C ASN A 43 9.53 24.34 2.55
N ALA A 44 10.73 24.89 2.72
CA ALA A 44 11.61 25.24 1.61
C ALA A 44 11.87 24.02 0.70
N PRO A 45 12.03 24.22 -0.63
CA PRO A 45 12.27 23.11 -1.57
C PRO A 45 13.35 22.11 -1.13
N PRO A 46 14.53 22.51 -0.61
CA PRO A 46 15.54 21.55 -0.17
C PRO A 46 15.04 20.60 0.93
N VAL A 47 14.18 21.08 1.83
CA VAL A 47 13.59 20.24 2.89
C VAL A 47 12.62 19.23 2.29
N GLN A 48 11.83 19.65 1.29
CA GLN A 48 10.89 18.78 0.59
C GLN A 48 11.63 17.71 -0.24
N GLU A 49 12.74 18.06 -0.88
CA GLU A 49 13.60 17.11 -1.60
C GLU A 49 14.15 16.04 -0.63
N THR A 50 14.72 16.46 0.51
CA THR A 50 15.23 15.53 1.53
C THR A 50 14.13 14.62 2.10
N LEU A 51 12.92 15.15 2.31
CA LEU A 51 11.78 14.33 2.76
C LEU A 51 11.41 13.25 1.73
N LEU A 52 11.39 13.59 0.44
CA LEU A 52 11.12 12.64 -0.63
C LEU A 52 12.23 11.59 -0.74
N GLU A 53 13.48 12.02 -0.72
CA GLU A 53 14.66 11.15 -0.80
C GLU A 53 14.66 10.11 0.32
N ASN A 54 14.49 10.56 1.56
CA ASN A 54 14.37 9.66 2.72
C ASN A 54 13.19 8.68 2.60
N ALA A 55 12.04 9.13 2.08
CA ALA A 55 10.86 8.27 1.90
C ALA A 55 11.10 7.21 0.82
N ILE A 56 11.76 7.57 -0.29
CA ILE A 56 12.14 6.62 -1.35
C ILE A 56 13.15 5.62 -0.81
N ASP A 57 14.17 6.06 -0.09
CA ASP A 57 15.19 5.18 0.48
C ASP A 57 14.59 4.15 1.45
N GLN A 58 13.64 4.57 2.29
CA GLN A 58 12.93 3.66 3.17
C GLN A 58 12.09 2.65 2.38
N ALA A 59 11.39 3.10 1.33
CA ALA A 59 10.62 2.22 0.45
C ALA A 59 11.52 1.21 -0.28
N VAL A 60 12.70 1.63 -0.75
CA VAL A 60 13.71 0.77 -1.37
C VAL A 60 14.25 -0.27 -0.39
N ASN A 61 14.52 0.13 0.85
CA ASN A 61 14.99 -0.79 1.88
C ASN A 61 13.93 -1.85 2.20
N ASP A 62 12.67 -1.47 2.37
CA ASP A 62 11.56 -2.40 2.58
C ASP A 62 11.46 -3.42 1.44
N LEU A 63 11.44 -2.95 0.18
CA LEU A 63 11.35 -3.82 -0.98
C LEU A 63 12.55 -4.77 -1.04
N THR A 64 13.74 -4.28 -0.74
CA THR A 64 14.95 -5.11 -0.74
C THR A 64 14.87 -6.23 0.29
N GLN A 65 14.36 -5.94 1.49
CA GLN A 65 14.14 -6.97 2.52
C GLN A 65 13.08 -7.99 2.11
N LEU A 66 11.95 -7.52 1.55
CA LEU A 66 10.89 -8.40 1.07
C LEU A 66 11.35 -9.32 -0.06
N ILE A 67 12.16 -8.83 -1.00
CA ILE A 67 12.74 -9.63 -2.09
C ILE A 67 13.56 -10.80 -1.51
N GLN A 68 14.33 -10.56 -0.44
CA GLN A 68 15.16 -11.59 0.18
C GLN A 68 14.36 -12.71 0.86
N THR A 69 13.15 -12.40 1.32
CA THR A 69 12.28 -13.33 2.06
C THR A 69 11.17 -13.95 1.22
N SER A 70 10.94 -13.42 0.01
CA SER A 70 9.88 -13.87 -0.90
C SER A 70 10.32 -15.09 -1.71
N ASP A 71 9.32 -15.84 -2.18
CA ASP A 71 9.55 -16.86 -3.21
C ASP A 71 9.97 -16.22 -4.55
N LYS A 72 10.32 -17.05 -5.51
CA LYS A 72 10.83 -16.60 -6.83
C LYS A 72 9.85 -15.68 -7.55
N LEU A 73 8.54 -15.97 -7.49
CA LEU A 73 7.53 -15.19 -8.19
C LEU A 73 7.31 -13.84 -7.50
N GLY A 74 7.16 -13.85 -6.18
CA GLY A 74 7.06 -12.62 -5.39
C GLY A 74 8.26 -11.71 -5.56
N ALA A 75 9.48 -12.29 -5.52
CA ALA A 75 10.71 -11.53 -5.76
C ALA A 75 10.73 -10.84 -7.13
N GLN A 76 10.25 -11.48 -8.20
CA GLN A 76 10.19 -10.87 -9.54
C GLN A 76 9.25 -9.67 -9.59
N ILE A 77 8.08 -9.75 -8.94
CA ILE A 77 7.13 -8.63 -8.86
C ILE A 77 7.76 -7.46 -8.11
N LEU A 78 8.36 -7.72 -6.96
CA LEU A 78 8.99 -6.68 -6.14
C LEU A 78 10.23 -6.05 -6.79
N GLN A 79 11.01 -6.83 -7.56
CA GLN A 79 12.15 -6.32 -8.33
C GLN A 79 11.75 -5.25 -9.34
N LEU A 80 10.61 -5.42 -10.01
CA LEU A 80 10.11 -4.39 -10.92
C LEU A 80 9.79 -3.09 -10.18
N GLN A 81 9.12 -3.17 -9.03
CA GLN A 81 8.81 -2.00 -8.22
C GLN A 81 10.10 -1.30 -7.74
N LEU A 82 11.12 -2.08 -7.37
CA LEU A 82 12.42 -1.56 -6.99
C LEU A 82 13.11 -0.80 -8.14
N LEU A 83 13.01 -1.31 -9.37
CA LEU A 83 13.54 -0.65 -10.56
C LEU A 83 12.82 0.68 -10.82
N LEU A 84 11.48 0.70 -10.73
CA LEU A 84 10.68 1.91 -10.91
C LEU A 84 11.05 3.01 -9.89
N LEU A 85 11.25 2.64 -8.61
CA LEU A 85 11.64 3.62 -7.58
C LEU A 85 13.03 4.23 -7.81
N LYS A 86 13.92 3.50 -8.48
CA LYS A 86 15.28 3.95 -8.80
C LYS A 86 15.39 4.62 -10.17
N ASP A 87 14.29 4.69 -10.92
CA ASP A 87 14.30 5.28 -12.26
C ASP A 87 14.33 6.81 -12.19
N PRO A 88 15.39 7.46 -12.74
CA PRO A 88 15.43 8.91 -12.82
C PRO A 88 14.33 9.51 -13.69
N GLU A 89 13.82 8.78 -14.69
CA GLU A 89 12.72 9.26 -15.53
C GLU A 89 11.43 9.42 -14.73
N LEU A 90 11.21 8.58 -13.72
CA LEU A 90 10.11 8.73 -12.78
C LEU A 90 10.35 9.86 -11.77
N THR A 91 11.55 9.95 -11.21
CA THR A 91 11.82 10.81 -10.04
C THR A 91 12.19 12.25 -10.39
N ASN A 92 12.90 12.49 -11.51
CA ASN A 92 13.32 13.83 -11.92
C ASN A 92 12.16 14.84 -12.09
N PRO A 93 11.03 14.48 -12.72
CA PRO A 93 9.86 15.37 -12.82
C PRO A 93 9.32 15.77 -11.44
N ILE A 94 9.37 14.87 -10.46
CA ILE A 94 8.89 15.11 -9.09
C ILE A 94 9.79 16.15 -8.40
N TYR A 95 11.12 15.98 -8.48
CA TYR A 95 12.06 16.96 -7.96
C TYR A 95 11.93 18.34 -8.64
N ALA A 96 11.64 18.35 -9.95
CA ALA A 96 11.39 19.62 -10.65
C ALA A 96 10.16 20.36 -10.12
N GLN A 97 9.06 19.67 -9.84
CA GLN A 97 7.85 20.25 -9.22
C GLN A 97 8.15 20.77 -7.80
N ILE A 98 8.93 20.03 -7.00
CA ILE A 98 9.34 20.47 -5.66
C ILE A 98 10.14 21.77 -5.73
N ARG A 99 11.09 21.89 -6.67
CA ARG A 99 11.87 23.12 -6.87
C ARG A 99 11.02 24.32 -7.30
N GLN A 100 9.87 24.06 -7.94
CA GLN A 100 8.87 25.08 -8.27
C GLN A 100 7.96 25.44 -7.08
N GLY A 101 8.16 24.84 -5.91
CA GLY A 101 7.46 25.16 -4.67
C GLY A 101 6.31 24.23 -4.30
N GLU A 102 6.15 23.11 -5.02
CA GLU A 102 5.20 22.07 -4.63
C GLU A 102 5.72 21.26 -3.44
N SER A 103 4.79 20.60 -2.71
CA SER A 103 5.18 19.69 -1.63
C SER A 103 5.61 18.33 -2.18
N ALA A 104 6.51 17.63 -1.48
CA ALA A 104 6.92 16.28 -1.82
C ALA A 104 5.71 15.32 -1.97
N ILE A 105 4.72 15.42 -1.08
CA ILE A 105 3.49 14.62 -1.14
C ILE A 105 2.73 14.91 -2.42
N THR A 106 2.46 16.18 -2.72
CA THR A 106 1.66 16.57 -3.90
C THR A 106 2.37 16.19 -5.19
N SER A 107 3.67 16.47 -5.29
CA SER A 107 4.47 16.14 -6.49
C SER A 107 4.54 14.63 -6.72
N TRP A 108 4.72 13.84 -5.65
CA TRP A 108 4.70 12.39 -5.72
C TRP A 108 3.31 11.87 -6.17
N GLU A 109 2.23 12.29 -5.51
CA GLU A 109 0.87 11.86 -5.84
C GLU A 109 0.50 12.22 -7.29
N ASN A 110 0.76 13.45 -7.73
CA ASN A 110 0.40 13.89 -9.09
C ASN A 110 1.14 13.12 -10.17
N THR A 111 2.45 12.95 -10.02
CA THR A 111 3.27 12.23 -11.02
C THR A 111 2.84 10.76 -11.12
N LEU A 112 2.68 10.09 -9.98
CA LEU A 112 2.29 8.67 -9.99
C LEU A 112 0.84 8.49 -10.50
N ASN A 113 -0.09 9.39 -10.15
CA ASN A 113 -1.46 9.35 -10.67
C ASN A 113 -1.49 9.53 -12.19
N PHE A 114 -0.66 10.41 -12.74
CA PHE A 114 -0.54 10.56 -14.20
C PHE A 114 -0.14 9.24 -14.86
N HIS A 115 0.91 8.57 -14.38
CA HIS A 115 1.31 7.26 -14.89
C HIS A 115 0.22 6.19 -14.73
N ILE A 116 -0.43 6.13 -13.56
CA ILE A 116 -1.53 5.19 -13.30
C ILE A 116 -2.64 5.38 -14.33
N GLU A 117 -3.06 6.63 -14.58
CA GLU A 117 -4.12 6.92 -15.54
C GLU A 117 -3.73 6.52 -16.97
N ASP A 118 -2.49 6.76 -17.38
CA ASP A 118 -1.99 6.37 -18.69
C ASP A 118 -2.04 4.85 -18.89
N TYR A 119 -1.57 4.10 -17.90
CA TYR A 119 -1.60 2.63 -17.95
C TYR A 119 -3.03 2.07 -17.91
N VAL A 120 -3.93 2.66 -17.12
CA VAL A 120 -5.35 2.24 -17.05
C VAL A 120 -6.07 2.49 -18.39
N ARG A 121 -5.71 3.57 -19.10
CA ARG A 121 -6.29 3.90 -20.42
C ARG A 121 -5.73 3.05 -21.57
N ALA A 122 -4.64 2.33 -21.33
CA ALA A 122 -4.04 1.48 -22.37
C ALA A 122 -5.04 0.41 -22.83
N SER A 123 -5.04 0.10 -24.13
CA SER A 123 -5.90 -0.93 -24.70
C SER A 123 -5.47 -2.36 -24.36
N ASP A 124 -4.19 -2.54 -24.00
CA ASP A 124 -3.60 -3.84 -23.69
C ASP A 124 -3.71 -4.14 -22.18
N LYS A 125 -4.25 -5.32 -21.85
CA LYS A 125 -4.40 -5.79 -20.47
C LYS A 125 -3.07 -5.93 -19.72
N LEU A 126 -1.98 -6.25 -20.41
CA LEU A 126 -0.65 -6.32 -19.80
C LEU A 126 -0.20 -4.94 -19.31
N PHE A 127 -0.46 -3.90 -20.09
CA PHE A 127 -0.20 -2.52 -19.65
C PHE A 127 -1.12 -2.11 -18.51
N GLN A 128 -2.41 -2.46 -18.56
CA GLN A 128 -3.35 -2.17 -17.47
C GLN A 128 -2.90 -2.80 -16.14
N SER A 129 -2.31 -4.01 -16.18
CA SER A 129 -1.79 -4.64 -14.97
C SER A 129 -0.63 -3.87 -14.33
N ARG A 130 0.15 -3.12 -15.14
CA ARG A 130 1.24 -2.26 -14.64
C ARG A 130 0.75 -1.07 -13.82
N ALA A 131 -0.49 -0.62 -14.02
CA ALA A 131 -1.08 0.41 -13.17
C ALA A 131 -1.01 0.03 -11.68
N ASN A 132 -1.17 -1.25 -11.36
CA ASN A 132 -1.09 -1.75 -9.98
C ASN A 132 0.32 -1.57 -9.38
N ASP A 133 1.38 -1.75 -10.17
CA ASP A 133 2.76 -1.53 -9.71
C ASP A 133 2.96 -0.05 -9.31
N PHE A 134 2.44 0.88 -10.12
CA PHE A 134 2.49 2.31 -9.81
C PHE A 134 1.63 2.68 -8.59
N VAL A 135 0.45 2.09 -8.45
CA VAL A 135 -0.39 2.27 -7.25
C VAL A 135 0.35 1.81 -6.00
N ASP A 136 1.05 0.68 -6.10
CA ASP A 136 1.75 0.08 -4.98
C ASP A 136 2.93 0.95 -4.52
N ILE A 137 3.85 1.32 -5.44
CA ILE A 137 4.98 2.21 -5.10
C ILE A 137 4.51 3.59 -4.65
N ARG A 138 3.43 4.14 -5.24
CA ARG A 138 2.83 5.40 -4.79
C ARG A 138 2.43 5.32 -3.32
N ASN A 139 1.67 4.30 -2.95
CA ASN A 139 1.17 4.13 -1.60
C ASN A 139 2.32 3.85 -0.61
N ARG A 140 3.32 3.09 -1.02
CA ARG A 140 4.50 2.76 -0.20
C ARG A 140 5.27 4.01 0.19
N VAL A 141 5.64 4.87 -0.75
CA VAL A 141 6.36 6.12 -0.48
C VAL A 141 5.48 7.11 0.30
N LEU A 142 4.18 7.19 -0.01
CA LEU A 142 3.25 8.05 0.73
C LEU A 142 3.14 7.68 2.21
N ARG A 143 3.23 6.41 2.59
CA ARG A 143 3.26 6.00 4.01
C ARG A 143 4.40 6.71 4.75
N TYR A 144 5.58 6.76 4.16
CA TYR A 144 6.75 7.41 4.74
C TYR A 144 6.64 8.94 4.73
N LEU A 145 6.21 9.53 3.61
CA LEU A 145 6.00 10.98 3.52
C LEU A 145 4.96 11.49 4.51
N LYS A 146 3.90 10.71 4.74
CA LYS A 146 2.81 11.05 5.67
C LYS A 146 3.09 10.61 7.10
N GLN A 147 4.21 9.93 7.35
CA GLN A 147 4.55 9.34 8.65
C GLN A 147 3.38 8.49 9.21
N GLU A 148 2.74 7.73 8.32
CA GLU A 148 1.63 6.88 8.71
C GLU A 148 2.13 5.76 9.62
N VAL A 149 1.59 5.70 10.82
CA VAL A 149 1.87 4.63 11.77
C VAL A 149 1.21 3.35 11.24
N ARG A 150 1.89 2.21 11.39
CA ARG A 150 1.32 0.88 11.09
C ARG A 150 -0.04 0.70 11.74
N SER A 151 -0.88 -0.13 11.14
CA SER A 151 -2.22 -0.38 11.68
C SER A 151 -2.16 -0.92 13.12
N PRO A 152 -3.20 -0.70 13.95
CA PRO A 152 -3.24 -1.29 15.30
C PRO A 152 -3.06 -2.81 15.30
N ALA A 153 -3.54 -3.51 14.26
CA ALA A 153 -3.38 -4.95 14.11
C ALA A 153 -1.92 -5.35 13.81
N GLU A 154 -1.17 -4.54 13.05
CA GLU A 154 0.27 -4.74 12.83
C GLU A 154 1.10 -4.51 14.10
N GLN A 155 0.58 -3.75 15.05
CA GLN A 155 1.21 -3.46 16.35
C GLN A 155 0.74 -4.42 17.45
N SER A 156 -0.36 -5.14 17.26
CA SER A 156 -0.86 -6.10 18.22
C SER A 156 -0.10 -7.44 18.11
N ASN A 157 0.08 -8.13 19.23
CA ASN A 157 0.58 -9.50 19.26
C ASN A 157 -0.57 -10.53 19.11
N GLU A 158 -1.73 -10.12 18.60
CA GLU A 158 -2.87 -11.02 18.41
C GLU A 158 -2.60 -12.01 17.29
N ASN A 159 -2.91 -13.26 17.55
CA ASN A 159 -2.89 -14.36 16.59
C ASN A 159 -4.34 -14.79 16.26
N ASN A 160 -4.50 -15.68 15.31
CA ASN A 160 -5.80 -16.13 14.82
C ASN A 160 -6.66 -14.98 14.27
N LEU A 161 -6.04 -14.16 13.43
CA LEU A 161 -6.70 -13.06 12.75
C LEU A 161 -7.35 -13.52 11.44
N ILE A 162 -8.46 -12.89 11.06
CA ILE A 162 -9.07 -12.99 9.74
C ILE A 162 -8.85 -11.65 9.05
N PHE A 163 -8.04 -11.67 7.97
CA PHE A 163 -7.78 -10.50 7.15
C PHE A 163 -9.01 -10.19 6.29
N ILE A 164 -9.52 -8.96 6.37
CA ILE A 164 -10.63 -8.50 5.53
C ILE A 164 -10.24 -7.21 4.85
N ALA A 165 -10.32 -7.19 3.51
CA ALA A 165 -10.02 -5.99 2.72
C ALA A 165 -10.95 -5.88 1.51
N GLU A 166 -11.05 -4.68 0.92
CA GLU A 166 -11.72 -4.50 -0.36
C GLU A 166 -10.90 -5.15 -1.48
N ASP A 167 -9.61 -4.97 -1.45
CA ASP A 167 -8.62 -5.52 -2.38
C ASP A 167 -7.25 -5.57 -1.69
N ILE A 168 -6.31 -6.35 -2.21
CA ILE A 168 -4.96 -6.44 -1.71
C ILE A 168 -3.94 -6.40 -2.85
N MET A 169 -2.96 -5.51 -2.75
CA MET A 169 -1.87 -5.48 -3.72
C MET A 169 -0.88 -6.63 -3.47
N PRO A 170 -0.21 -7.14 -4.51
CA PRO A 170 0.74 -8.24 -4.36
C PRO A 170 1.81 -7.99 -3.31
N SER A 171 2.38 -6.79 -3.23
CA SER A 171 3.38 -6.48 -2.22
C SER A 171 2.79 -6.44 -0.81
N GLN A 172 1.57 -5.94 -0.64
CA GLN A 172 0.88 -5.96 0.65
C GLN A 172 0.63 -7.39 1.12
N PHE A 173 0.26 -8.29 0.19
CA PHE A 173 0.10 -9.70 0.48
C PHE A 173 1.43 -10.32 0.97
N LEU A 174 2.56 -9.97 0.34
CA LEU A 174 3.88 -10.45 0.72
C LEU A 174 4.41 -9.84 2.04
N GLU A 175 3.92 -8.65 2.42
CA GLU A 175 4.27 -7.98 3.67
C GLU A 175 3.55 -8.58 4.90
N LEU A 176 2.46 -9.32 4.71
CA LEU A 176 1.69 -9.86 5.83
C LEU A 176 2.44 -11.02 6.51
N ASP A 177 2.49 -10.98 7.82
CA ASP A 177 2.93 -12.14 8.62
C ASP A 177 1.80 -13.18 8.67
N TRP A 178 1.80 -14.08 7.69
CA TRP A 178 0.77 -15.11 7.54
C TRP A 178 0.70 -16.09 8.72
N SER A 179 1.69 -16.15 9.60
CA SER A 179 1.62 -16.95 10.81
C SER A 179 0.55 -16.50 11.78
N ARG A 180 0.12 -15.25 11.66
CA ARG A 180 -0.91 -14.61 12.49
C ARG A 180 -2.31 -14.75 11.94
N TYR A 181 -2.45 -15.05 10.63
CA TYR A 181 -3.74 -15.08 9.96
C TYR A 181 -4.21 -16.51 9.72
N VAL A 182 -5.44 -16.79 10.11
CA VAL A 182 -6.11 -18.09 9.91
C VAL A 182 -7.12 -18.06 8.75
N GLY A 183 -7.34 -16.89 8.16
CA GLY A 183 -8.24 -16.72 7.02
C GLY A 183 -8.10 -15.35 6.37
N ILE A 184 -8.54 -15.28 5.10
CA ILE A 184 -8.58 -14.06 4.30
C ILE A 184 -9.93 -13.96 3.59
N ALA A 185 -10.51 -12.76 3.55
CA ALA A 185 -11.69 -12.44 2.77
C ALA A 185 -11.49 -11.12 2.04
N ILE A 186 -11.64 -11.13 0.72
CA ILE A 186 -11.42 -9.96 -0.15
C ILE A 186 -12.70 -9.74 -0.96
N VAL A 187 -13.15 -8.47 -1.06
CA VAL A 187 -14.38 -8.12 -1.78
C VAL A 187 -14.15 -8.16 -3.29
N LYS A 188 -12.99 -7.68 -3.75
CA LYS A 188 -12.58 -7.66 -5.16
C LYS A 188 -11.40 -8.62 -5.33
N GLY A 189 -11.67 -9.88 -5.56
CA GLY A 189 -10.64 -10.84 -5.95
C GLY A 189 -10.46 -10.83 -7.47
N SER A 190 -9.25 -10.66 -7.97
CA SER A 190 -8.88 -10.86 -9.38
C SER A 190 -8.49 -12.31 -9.64
#